data_094b4b91f7c450be3f1a1c2b326d267d
#
_entry.id   094b4b91f7c450be3f1a1c2b326d267d
#
_cell.length_a   1.000
_cell.length_b   1.000
_cell.length_c   1.000
_cell.angle_alpha   90.00
_cell.angle_beta   90.00
_cell.angle_gamma   90.00
#
_symmetry.space_group_name_H-M   'P 1'
#
loop_
_entity.id
_entity.type
_entity.pdbx_description
1 polymer ?
#
loop_
_entity_poly.entity_id
_entity_poly.type
_entity_poly.pdbx_seq_one_letter_code
_entity_poly.pdbx_strand_id
1 'polypeptide(L)'
;MLLAAALAPITAGRSTVKTASFVENVTGAHDDSKKRERDDDLALYDAAIERIEKGQNYYDFIVPIQRAANYPVNPGLAVRLPTLAYIDAWLGKGGQMAAAIALMFAVLIVWWRRFGEDPDMKRFRRMAVAFLFVGASLGLNKYYFVLHELWAGMLLALAFGLHRPGKWGASLAVAALALAIREHALPFVLLMGAMAFWRRDWKEGAAWTALTVVFLAALAWHLHVVAQQVLPTDRPSDPWLVMRGISGWLSNVVLSSNLRFLPHWLAGPAVILMVFGWSGWRTPAGEFGTLLYLGYGLAFMIGGRPDNFYWGAVIAPAMFIGLAFVPRFLGSLLAACDFAKPEKTAPATAK
;
A
#
# COMPACT_ATOMS: atom_id res chain seq x y z
N MET A 1 8.34 -13.80 -21.66
CA MET A 1 9.33 -12.93 -21.03
C MET A 1 8.88 -12.41 -19.67
N LEU A 2 7.72 -11.75 -19.50
CA LEU A 2 7.28 -11.21 -18.20
C LEU A 2 7.18 -12.26 -17.08
N LEU A 3 6.63 -13.45 -17.35
CA LEU A 3 6.56 -14.53 -16.35
C LEU A 3 7.94 -15.10 -15.99
N ALA A 4 8.89 -15.10 -16.92
CA ALA A 4 10.27 -15.48 -16.61
C ALA A 4 10.95 -14.41 -15.75
N ALA A 5 10.72 -13.12 -16.02
CA ALA A 5 11.18 -12.03 -15.18
C ALA A 5 10.55 -12.06 -13.77
N ALA A 6 9.34 -12.63 -13.62
CA ALA A 6 8.68 -12.83 -12.35
C ALA A 6 9.36 -13.89 -11.44
N LEU A 7 10.35 -14.60 -11.94
CA LEU A 7 11.23 -15.49 -11.16
C LEU A 7 12.46 -14.75 -10.59
N ALA A 8 12.54 -13.43 -10.75
CA ALA A 8 13.60 -12.63 -10.15
C ALA A 8 13.64 -12.80 -8.63
N PRO A 9 14.82 -12.68 -8.00
CA PRO A 9 14.97 -12.91 -6.56
C PRO A 9 14.07 -12.03 -5.72
N ILE A 10 13.43 -12.63 -4.72
CA ILE A 10 12.66 -11.94 -3.68
C ILE A 10 13.58 -11.87 -2.45
N THR A 11 14.03 -10.66 -2.15
CA THR A 11 15.03 -10.43 -1.10
C THR A 11 14.51 -9.42 -0.09
N ALA A 12 14.59 -9.79 1.21
CA ALA A 12 14.46 -8.86 2.33
C ALA A 12 15.85 -8.38 2.74
N GLY A 13 16.06 -7.08 2.83
CA GLY A 13 17.21 -6.54 3.54
C GLY A 13 17.03 -6.74 5.04
N ARG A 14 18.11 -7.05 5.75
CA ARG A 14 18.10 -6.96 7.21
C ARG A 14 18.38 -5.51 7.57
N SER A 15 17.58 -4.94 8.49
CA SER A 15 17.95 -3.68 9.12
C SER A 15 19.33 -3.86 9.77
N THR A 16 20.24 -2.93 9.49
CA THR A 16 21.59 -2.97 10.06
C THR A 16 21.63 -2.39 11.47
N VAL A 17 20.50 -1.94 12.00
CA VAL A 17 20.36 -1.39 13.34
C VAL A 17 20.29 -2.55 14.34
N LYS A 18 21.28 -2.65 15.21
CA LYS A 18 21.31 -3.67 16.27
C LYS A 18 20.38 -3.27 17.41
N THR A 19 19.36 -4.06 17.67
CA THR A 19 18.22 -3.86 18.57
C THR A 19 18.57 -3.83 20.06
N ALA A 20 19.62 -4.50 20.48
CA ALA A 20 19.88 -4.74 21.91
C ALA A 20 20.01 -3.48 22.77
N SER A 21 20.40 -2.33 22.17
CA SER A 21 20.62 -1.10 22.93
C SER A 21 19.40 -0.18 23.04
N PHE A 22 18.38 -0.35 22.17
CA PHE A 22 17.25 0.58 22.12
C PHE A 22 16.25 0.37 23.26
N VAL A 23 15.82 -0.86 23.48
CA VAL A 23 14.85 -1.20 24.55
C VAL A 23 15.45 -0.84 25.92
N GLU A 24 16.74 -1.13 26.13
CA GLU A 24 17.46 -0.83 27.36
C GLU A 24 17.60 0.67 27.63
N ASN A 25 17.86 1.47 26.58
CA ASN A 25 18.06 2.92 26.70
C ASN A 25 16.74 3.73 26.82
N VAL A 26 15.62 3.22 26.29
CA VAL A 26 14.34 3.95 26.26
C VAL A 26 13.41 3.54 27.40
N THR A 27 13.43 2.30 27.84
CA THR A 27 12.49 1.77 28.82
C THR A 27 13.10 1.52 30.21
N GLY A 28 14.41 1.42 30.34
CA GLY A 28 15.10 1.15 31.61
C GLY A 28 14.72 -0.18 32.27
N ALA A 29 14.09 -1.09 31.53
CA ALA A 29 13.55 -2.34 32.07
C ALA A 29 14.36 -3.56 31.60
N HIS A 30 15.07 -4.19 32.52
CA HIS A 30 15.49 -5.59 32.37
C HIS A 30 14.27 -6.50 32.63
N ASP A 31 13.72 -7.08 31.56
CA ASP A 31 12.72 -8.15 31.68
C ASP A 31 13.21 -9.41 30.97
N ASP A 32 13.60 -10.41 31.77
CA ASP A 32 14.14 -11.71 31.36
C ASP A 32 13.10 -12.72 30.82
N SER A 33 11.95 -12.26 30.34
CA SER A 33 10.95 -13.15 29.76
C SER A 33 11.13 -13.28 28.27
N LYS A 34 11.21 -14.53 27.75
CA LYS A 34 11.29 -14.94 26.34
C LYS A 34 10.10 -14.45 25.50
N LYS A 35 9.80 -13.13 25.47
CA LYS A 35 8.95 -12.52 24.45
C LYS A 35 9.73 -12.44 23.16
N ARG A 36 9.13 -12.82 22.03
CA ARG A 36 9.66 -12.52 20.69
C ARG A 36 10.01 -11.03 20.68
N GLU A 37 11.27 -10.73 20.45
CA GLU A 37 11.74 -9.35 20.31
C GLU A 37 10.87 -8.61 19.29
N ARG A 38 10.37 -7.46 19.67
CA ARG A 38 9.58 -6.57 18.79
C ARG A 38 10.52 -6.02 17.73
N ASP A 39 10.14 -6.02 16.45
CA ASP A 39 10.91 -5.38 15.38
C ASP A 39 11.19 -3.92 15.76
N ASP A 40 12.41 -3.44 15.57
CA ASP A 40 12.91 -2.14 16.02
C ASP A 40 12.03 -0.97 15.59
N ASP A 41 11.63 -0.94 14.30
CA ASP A 41 10.74 0.10 13.76
C ASP A 41 9.39 0.12 14.49
N LEU A 42 8.85 -1.05 14.81
CA LEU A 42 7.57 -1.16 15.50
C LEU A 42 7.69 -0.77 16.97
N ALA A 43 8.83 -1.05 17.60
CA ALA A 43 9.12 -0.63 18.98
C ALA A 43 9.21 0.90 19.09
N LEU A 44 9.78 1.57 18.09
CA LEU A 44 9.82 3.03 18.02
C LEU A 44 8.40 3.63 17.94
N TYR A 45 7.51 3.02 17.15
CA TYR A 45 6.12 3.48 17.04
C TYR A 45 5.34 3.22 18.34
N ASP A 46 5.54 2.05 18.99
CA ASP A 46 4.96 1.75 20.30
C ASP A 46 5.39 2.80 21.34
N ALA A 47 6.68 3.17 21.38
CA ALA A 47 7.20 4.20 22.28
C ALA A 47 6.61 5.60 22.00
N ALA A 48 6.36 5.93 20.74
CA ALA A 48 5.72 7.18 20.36
C ALA A 48 4.27 7.24 20.86
N ILE A 49 3.51 6.14 20.69
CA ILE A 49 2.13 6.03 21.17
C ILE A 49 2.07 6.20 22.70
N GLU A 50 2.95 5.50 23.44
CA GLU A 50 3.00 5.59 24.90
C GLU A 50 3.25 7.02 25.41
N ARG A 51 4.09 7.80 24.71
CA ARG A 51 4.34 9.19 25.06
C ARG A 51 3.13 10.09 24.82
N ILE A 52 2.40 9.85 23.72
CA ILE A 52 1.15 10.55 23.43
C ILE A 52 0.09 10.21 24.49
N GLU A 53 -0.04 8.95 24.89
CA GLU A 53 -0.94 8.52 25.97
C GLU A 53 -0.64 9.22 27.30
N LYS A 54 0.63 9.57 27.55
CA LYS A 54 1.08 10.39 28.70
C LYS A 54 0.88 11.90 28.49
N GLY A 55 0.22 12.32 27.41
CA GLY A 55 -0.10 13.72 27.11
C GLY A 55 1.03 14.54 26.49
N GLN A 56 2.12 13.90 26.03
CA GLN A 56 3.20 14.61 25.35
C GLN A 56 2.82 14.96 23.92
N ASN A 57 3.26 16.12 23.41
CA ASN A 57 3.06 16.48 22.02
C ASN A 57 4.06 15.69 21.14
N TYR A 58 3.58 15.16 20.00
CA TYR A 58 4.38 14.32 19.11
C TYR A 58 5.71 14.99 18.68
N TYR A 59 5.66 16.26 18.34
CA TYR A 59 6.83 16.97 17.83
C TYR A 59 7.87 17.30 18.93
N ASP A 60 7.51 17.24 20.20
CA ASP A 60 8.45 17.51 21.30
C ASP A 60 9.42 16.34 21.52
N PHE A 61 9.01 15.11 21.14
CA PHE A 61 9.78 13.92 21.48
C PHE A 61 10.20 13.06 20.30
N ILE A 62 9.53 13.16 19.13
CA ILE A 62 9.74 12.16 18.05
C ILE A 62 11.16 12.18 17.49
N VAL A 63 11.74 13.36 17.25
CA VAL A 63 13.11 13.49 16.75
C VAL A 63 14.12 13.04 17.82
N PRO A 64 14.02 13.46 19.11
CA PRO A 64 14.86 12.92 20.18
C PRO A 64 14.85 11.40 20.32
N ILE A 65 13.67 10.74 20.32
CA ILE A 65 13.63 9.28 20.48
C ILE A 65 14.15 8.54 19.25
N GLN A 66 13.89 9.07 18.06
CA GLN A 66 14.38 8.50 16.80
C GLN A 66 15.92 8.59 16.73
N ARG A 67 16.49 9.72 17.15
CA ARG A 67 17.94 9.92 17.31
C ARG A 67 18.54 8.94 18.32
N ALA A 68 17.91 8.81 19.50
CA ALA A 68 18.38 7.90 20.56
C ALA A 68 18.37 6.43 20.09
N ALA A 69 17.42 6.07 19.24
CA ALA A 69 17.34 4.76 18.60
C ALA A 69 18.26 4.60 17.37
N ASN A 70 19.12 5.58 17.09
CA ASN A 70 20.05 5.60 15.94
C ASN A 70 19.34 5.51 14.57
N TYR A 71 18.09 5.97 14.49
CA TYR A 71 17.39 6.13 13.22
C TYR A 71 17.69 7.49 12.58
N PRO A 72 17.70 7.57 11.24
CA PRO A 72 17.90 8.82 10.55
C PRO A 72 16.69 9.76 10.78
N VAL A 73 16.97 11.05 10.99
CA VAL A 73 15.97 12.11 11.07
C VAL A 73 16.08 13.10 9.91
N ASN A 74 17.09 12.95 9.07
CA ASN A 74 17.34 13.75 7.87
C ASN A 74 17.45 12.84 6.63
N PRO A 75 16.67 13.06 5.56
CA PRO A 75 15.64 14.11 5.41
C PRO A 75 14.42 13.86 6.32
N GLY A 76 13.66 14.93 6.62
CA GLY A 76 12.50 14.88 7.52
C GLY A 76 11.43 13.85 7.16
N LEU A 77 11.37 13.36 5.91
CA LEU A 77 10.53 12.24 5.49
C LEU A 77 10.87 10.91 6.19
N ALA A 78 12.03 10.79 6.84
CA ALA A 78 12.35 9.63 7.67
C ALA A 78 11.50 9.61 8.96
N VAL A 79 11.03 10.77 9.40
CA VAL A 79 10.12 10.92 10.55
C VAL A 79 8.69 10.77 10.06
N ARG A 80 7.93 9.84 10.63
CA ARG A 80 6.55 9.55 10.23
C ARG A 80 5.59 10.69 10.54
N LEU A 81 4.50 10.78 9.77
CA LEU A 81 3.40 11.68 10.10
C LEU A 81 2.76 11.26 11.45
N PRO A 82 2.30 12.22 12.26
CA PRO A 82 1.81 11.96 13.62
C PRO A 82 0.43 11.27 13.66
N THR A 83 -0.32 11.31 12.56
CA THR A 83 -1.75 10.99 12.52
C THR A 83 -2.06 9.60 13.10
N LEU A 84 -1.34 8.56 12.68
CA LEU A 84 -1.61 7.21 13.18
C LEU A 84 -1.27 7.09 14.67
N ALA A 85 -0.17 7.67 15.13
CA ALA A 85 0.22 7.61 16.53
C ALA A 85 -0.84 8.22 17.46
N TYR A 86 -1.44 9.37 17.06
CA TYR A 86 -2.56 9.96 17.80
C TYR A 86 -3.83 9.09 17.74
N ILE A 87 -4.16 8.51 16.59
CA ILE A 87 -5.31 7.61 16.46
C ILE A 87 -5.12 6.38 17.35
N ASP A 88 -3.95 5.78 17.33
CA ASP A 88 -3.63 4.58 18.11
C ASP A 88 -3.63 4.85 19.62
N ALA A 89 -3.08 5.99 20.06
CA ALA A 89 -3.13 6.42 21.43
C ALA A 89 -4.58 6.67 21.92
N TRP A 90 -5.41 7.27 21.07
CA TRP A 90 -6.82 7.53 21.40
C TRP A 90 -7.65 6.26 21.45
N LEU A 91 -7.43 5.32 20.53
CA LEU A 91 -8.19 4.07 20.43
C LEU A 91 -7.76 3.05 21.52
N GLY A 92 -6.49 3.05 21.88
CA GLY A 92 -5.90 1.98 22.67
C GLY A 92 -5.96 0.62 21.97
N LYS A 93 -5.35 -0.41 22.57
CA LYS A 93 -5.24 -1.76 21.95
C LYS A 93 -6.59 -2.40 21.61
N GLY A 94 -7.61 -2.21 22.43
CA GLY A 94 -8.95 -2.73 22.18
C GLY A 94 -9.66 -2.01 21.03
N GLY A 95 -9.55 -0.69 21.00
CA GLY A 95 -10.13 0.14 19.95
C GLY A 95 -9.46 -0.08 18.59
N GLN A 96 -8.13 -0.26 18.55
CA GLN A 96 -7.41 -0.63 17.32
C GLN A 96 -7.94 -1.94 16.72
N MET A 97 -8.14 -2.97 17.55
CA MET A 97 -8.71 -4.24 17.08
C MET A 97 -10.14 -4.06 16.56
N ALA A 98 -10.99 -3.33 17.28
CA ALA A 98 -12.36 -3.05 16.84
C ALA A 98 -12.38 -2.26 15.52
N ALA A 99 -11.51 -1.25 15.38
CA ALA A 99 -11.36 -0.46 14.14
C ALA A 99 -10.86 -1.32 12.98
N ALA A 100 -9.89 -2.21 13.19
CA ALA A 100 -9.38 -3.11 12.17
C ALA A 100 -10.47 -4.08 11.68
N ILE A 101 -11.25 -4.64 12.58
CA ILE A 101 -12.38 -5.53 12.24
C ILE A 101 -13.46 -4.75 11.49
N ALA A 102 -13.84 -3.57 11.97
CA ALA A 102 -14.83 -2.71 11.31
C ALA A 102 -14.39 -2.31 9.90
N LEU A 103 -13.10 -1.92 9.75
CA LEU A 103 -12.52 -1.56 8.45
C LEU A 103 -12.50 -2.77 7.50
N MET A 104 -12.15 -3.97 7.99
CA MET A 104 -12.21 -5.20 7.20
C MET A 104 -13.63 -5.46 6.68
N PHE A 105 -14.64 -5.40 7.55
CA PHE A 105 -16.02 -5.58 7.12
C PHE A 105 -16.47 -4.49 6.14
N ALA A 106 -16.10 -3.24 6.38
CA ALA A 106 -16.40 -2.14 5.46
C ALA A 106 -15.82 -2.39 4.07
N VAL A 107 -14.54 -2.79 3.99
CA VAL A 107 -13.87 -3.14 2.73
C VAL A 107 -14.63 -4.26 2.02
N LEU A 108 -14.91 -5.37 2.71
CA LEU A 108 -15.60 -6.53 2.11
C LEU A 108 -17.01 -6.19 1.62
N ILE A 109 -17.79 -5.47 2.44
CA ILE A 109 -19.17 -5.07 2.11
C ILE A 109 -19.18 -4.13 0.90
N VAL A 110 -18.31 -3.13 0.89
CA VAL A 110 -18.25 -2.14 -0.21
C VAL A 110 -17.87 -2.81 -1.52
N TRP A 111 -16.89 -3.71 -1.52
CA TRP A 111 -16.49 -4.45 -2.72
C TRP A 111 -17.54 -5.48 -3.12
N TRP A 112 -18.19 -6.13 -2.15
CA TRP A 112 -19.33 -7.00 -2.43
C TRP A 112 -20.44 -6.25 -3.16
N ARG A 113 -20.81 -5.04 -2.71
CA ARG A 113 -21.79 -4.19 -3.37
C ARG A 113 -21.33 -3.77 -4.75
N ARG A 114 -20.07 -3.30 -4.86
CA ARG A 114 -19.50 -2.87 -6.14
C ARG A 114 -19.54 -3.94 -7.21
N PHE A 115 -19.15 -5.16 -6.89
CA PHE A 115 -19.25 -6.28 -7.85
C PHE A 115 -20.68 -6.66 -8.18
N GLY A 116 -21.64 -6.38 -7.31
CA GLY A 116 -23.06 -6.59 -7.58
C GLY A 116 -23.68 -5.63 -8.58
N GLU A 117 -23.05 -4.46 -8.79
CA GLU A 117 -23.44 -3.45 -9.78
C GLU A 117 -23.10 -3.86 -11.23
N ASP A 118 -22.16 -4.78 -11.40
CA ASP A 118 -21.72 -5.27 -12.70
C ASP A 118 -22.33 -6.69 -12.97
N PRO A 119 -23.24 -6.82 -13.95
CA PRO A 119 -23.86 -8.11 -14.28
C PRO A 119 -22.85 -9.20 -14.61
N ASP A 120 -21.74 -8.83 -15.26
CA ASP A 120 -20.67 -9.75 -15.66
C ASP A 120 -19.87 -10.28 -14.48
N MET A 121 -19.97 -9.60 -13.32
CA MET A 121 -19.27 -10.01 -12.11
C MET A 121 -19.98 -11.07 -11.29
N LYS A 122 -21.25 -11.39 -11.56
CA LYS A 122 -22.05 -12.31 -10.73
C LYS A 122 -21.33 -13.63 -10.44
N ARG A 123 -20.73 -14.24 -11.47
CA ARG A 123 -19.98 -15.52 -11.34
C ARG A 123 -18.63 -15.39 -10.63
N PHE A 124 -17.99 -14.23 -10.71
CA PHE A 124 -16.67 -13.98 -10.13
C PHE A 124 -16.71 -13.31 -8.74
N ARG A 125 -17.85 -12.77 -8.35
CA ARG A 125 -18.06 -11.97 -7.14
C ARG A 125 -17.52 -12.63 -5.88
N ARG A 126 -17.88 -13.90 -5.64
CA ARG A 126 -17.42 -14.66 -4.47
C ARG A 126 -15.90 -14.83 -4.48
N MET A 127 -15.34 -15.19 -5.62
CA MET A 127 -13.91 -15.39 -5.78
C MET A 127 -13.13 -14.08 -5.62
N ALA A 128 -13.61 -12.98 -6.20
CA ALA A 128 -12.99 -11.67 -6.07
C ALA A 128 -12.97 -11.18 -4.61
N VAL A 129 -14.09 -11.38 -3.87
CA VAL A 129 -14.15 -11.02 -2.45
C VAL A 129 -13.31 -11.96 -1.59
N ALA A 130 -13.19 -13.25 -1.93
CA ALA A 130 -12.28 -14.16 -1.25
C ALA A 130 -10.82 -13.75 -1.42
N PHE A 131 -10.39 -13.40 -2.64
CA PHE A 131 -9.05 -12.87 -2.86
C PHE A 131 -8.82 -11.54 -2.15
N LEU A 132 -9.80 -10.64 -2.17
CA LEU A 132 -9.72 -9.40 -1.39
C LEU A 132 -9.53 -9.70 0.11
N PHE A 133 -10.28 -10.64 0.67
CA PHE A 133 -10.11 -11.04 2.08
C PHE A 133 -8.70 -11.55 2.35
N VAL A 134 -8.15 -12.41 1.49
CA VAL A 134 -6.77 -12.88 1.60
C VAL A 134 -5.77 -11.72 1.56
N GLY A 135 -5.94 -10.79 0.60
CA GLY A 135 -5.06 -9.61 0.48
C GLY A 135 -5.14 -8.66 1.67
N ALA A 136 -6.34 -8.52 2.26
CA ALA A 136 -6.62 -7.60 3.36
C ALA A 136 -6.38 -8.22 4.75
N SER A 137 -6.27 -9.55 4.86
CA SER A 137 -6.25 -10.26 6.16
C SER A 137 -5.06 -9.89 7.05
N LEU A 138 -3.95 -9.40 6.48
CA LEU A 138 -2.85 -8.84 7.25
C LEU A 138 -3.31 -7.66 8.13
N GLY A 139 -4.34 -6.92 7.70
CA GLY A 139 -4.98 -5.83 8.45
C GLY A 139 -5.64 -6.26 9.77
N LEU A 140 -5.79 -7.57 10.02
CA LEU A 140 -6.28 -8.11 11.30
C LEU A 140 -5.15 -8.58 12.23
N ASN A 141 -3.88 -8.46 11.81
CA ASN A 141 -2.75 -8.87 12.62
C ASN A 141 -2.31 -7.77 13.57
N LYS A 142 -2.68 -7.90 14.84
CA LYS A 142 -2.37 -6.93 15.91
C LYS A 142 -0.88 -6.59 16.05
N TYR A 143 0.02 -7.50 15.62
CA TYR A 143 1.45 -7.25 15.66
C TYR A 143 1.87 -6.06 14.81
N TYR A 144 1.13 -5.79 13.72
CA TYR A 144 1.42 -4.73 12.74
C TYR A 144 0.51 -3.51 12.87
N PHE A 145 -0.33 -3.37 13.93
CA PHE A 145 -1.28 -2.25 14.02
C PHE A 145 -0.62 -0.87 14.10
N VAL A 146 0.62 -0.79 14.54
CA VAL A 146 1.39 0.46 14.53
C VAL A 146 2.03 0.77 13.17
N LEU A 147 1.87 -0.12 12.17
CA LEU A 147 2.44 0.06 10.84
C LEU A 147 1.53 0.92 9.96
N HIS A 148 2.00 2.10 9.61
CA HIS A 148 1.26 3.10 8.83
C HIS A 148 0.77 2.57 7.48
N GLU A 149 1.60 1.77 6.80
CA GLU A 149 1.30 1.17 5.50
C GLU A 149 0.11 0.22 5.55
N LEU A 150 -0.08 -0.47 6.67
CA LEU A 150 -1.20 -1.39 6.86
C LEU A 150 -2.54 -0.66 6.84
N TRP A 151 -2.66 0.39 7.67
CA TRP A 151 -3.88 1.19 7.75
C TRP A 151 -4.15 1.95 6.46
N ALA A 152 -3.12 2.57 5.89
CA ALA A 152 -3.24 3.27 4.61
C ALA A 152 -3.70 2.31 3.50
N GLY A 153 -3.15 1.11 3.43
CA GLY A 153 -3.53 0.12 2.42
C GLY A 153 -4.99 -0.35 2.56
N MET A 154 -5.46 -0.60 3.78
CA MET A 154 -6.86 -0.95 4.04
C MET A 154 -7.82 0.20 3.71
N LEU A 155 -7.45 1.43 4.07
CA LEU A 155 -8.22 2.63 3.73
C LEU A 155 -8.23 2.89 2.21
N LEU A 156 -7.12 2.70 1.50
CA LEU A 156 -7.09 2.82 0.05
C LEU A 156 -7.95 1.74 -0.62
N ALA A 157 -7.95 0.51 -0.11
CA ALA A 157 -8.85 -0.54 -0.59
C ALA A 157 -10.33 -0.13 -0.39
N LEU A 158 -10.67 0.48 0.74
CA LEU A 158 -12.01 1.01 1.00
C LEU A 158 -12.34 2.18 0.07
N ALA A 159 -11.44 3.16 -0.06
CA ALA A 159 -11.62 4.34 -0.92
C ALA A 159 -11.84 3.92 -2.38
N PHE A 160 -11.04 2.98 -2.87
CA PHE A 160 -11.22 2.43 -4.22
C PHE A 160 -12.57 1.71 -4.38
N GLY A 161 -12.94 0.92 -3.40
CA GLY A 161 -14.25 0.24 -3.37
C GLY A 161 -15.43 1.20 -3.38
N LEU A 162 -15.34 2.34 -2.70
CA LEU A 162 -16.38 3.38 -2.61
C LEU A 162 -16.49 4.24 -3.88
N HIS A 163 -15.41 4.43 -4.60
CA HIS A 163 -15.37 5.34 -5.74
C HIS A 163 -16.34 4.94 -6.85
N ARG A 164 -17.13 5.90 -7.31
CA ARG A 164 -17.94 5.83 -8.53
C ARG A 164 -17.86 7.19 -9.24
N PRO A 165 -17.82 7.25 -10.58
CA PRO A 165 -17.98 8.50 -11.29
C PRO A 165 -19.22 9.25 -10.81
N GLY A 166 -19.09 10.52 -10.46
CA GLY A 166 -20.16 11.34 -9.91
C GLY A 166 -20.54 11.07 -8.44
N LYS A 167 -20.01 10.04 -7.78
CA LYS A 167 -20.23 9.72 -6.35
C LYS A 167 -18.91 9.43 -5.67
N TRP A 168 -18.03 10.41 -5.61
CA TRP A 168 -16.65 10.28 -5.17
C TRP A 168 -16.37 10.80 -3.75
N GLY A 169 -17.28 11.57 -3.13
CA GLY A 169 -17.04 12.25 -1.86
C GLY A 169 -16.59 11.33 -0.72
N ALA A 170 -17.26 10.16 -0.55
CA ALA A 170 -16.86 9.19 0.47
C ALA A 170 -15.47 8.57 0.17
N SER A 171 -15.17 8.33 -1.10
CA SER A 171 -13.84 7.87 -1.53
C SER A 171 -12.76 8.91 -1.21
N LEU A 172 -13.02 10.17 -1.50
CA LEU A 172 -12.12 11.29 -1.21
C LEU A 172 -11.84 11.39 0.30
N ALA A 173 -12.88 11.34 1.14
CA ALA A 173 -12.73 11.43 2.59
C ALA A 173 -11.87 10.28 3.17
N VAL A 174 -12.11 9.06 2.72
CA VAL A 174 -11.34 7.89 3.15
C VAL A 174 -9.89 7.95 2.63
N ALA A 175 -9.70 8.39 1.39
CA ALA A 175 -8.36 8.59 0.83
C ALA A 175 -7.59 9.72 1.52
N ALA A 176 -8.29 10.77 1.97
CA ALA A 176 -7.68 11.84 2.77
C ALA A 176 -7.13 11.30 4.10
N LEU A 177 -7.86 10.41 4.77
CA LEU A 177 -7.37 9.77 6.00
C LEU A 177 -6.17 8.84 5.70
N ALA A 178 -6.23 8.05 4.62
CA ALA A 178 -5.11 7.21 4.20
C ALA A 178 -3.84 8.05 3.95
N LEU A 179 -4.01 9.18 3.27
CA LEU A 179 -2.92 10.10 2.93
C LEU A 179 -2.36 10.81 4.17
N ALA A 180 -3.22 11.19 5.13
CA ALA A 180 -2.79 11.76 6.40
C ALA A 180 -2.02 10.75 7.27
N ILE A 181 -2.28 9.46 7.14
CA ILE A 181 -1.53 8.40 7.83
C ILE A 181 -0.20 8.12 7.11
N ARG A 182 -0.23 8.04 5.76
CA ARG A 182 0.95 7.63 5.00
C ARG A 182 1.02 8.32 3.63
N GLU A 183 2.06 9.08 3.40
CA GLU A 183 2.32 9.79 2.14
C GLU A 183 2.37 8.86 0.91
N HIS A 184 2.66 7.59 1.11
CA HIS A 184 2.61 6.57 0.04
C HIS A 184 1.20 6.37 -0.55
N ALA A 185 0.16 6.94 0.04
CA ALA A 185 -1.18 6.99 -0.55
C ALA A 185 -1.32 8.07 -1.66
N LEU A 186 -0.35 8.98 -1.80
CA LEU A 186 -0.41 10.08 -2.77
C LEU A 186 -0.57 9.63 -4.23
N PRO A 187 0.13 8.58 -4.74
CA PRO A 187 -0.07 8.12 -6.11
C PRO A 187 -1.52 7.71 -6.42
N PHE A 188 -2.24 7.14 -5.45
CA PHE A 188 -3.67 6.83 -5.59
C PHE A 188 -4.49 8.12 -5.79
N VAL A 189 -4.26 9.14 -4.97
CA VAL A 189 -4.97 10.43 -5.03
C VAL A 189 -4.70 11.13 -6.36
N LEU A 190 -3.44 11.16 -6.80
CA LEU A 190 -3.04 11.76 -8.08
C LEU A 190 -3.67 11.03 -9.27
N LEU A 191 -3.69 9.69 -9.26
CA LEU A 191 -4.30 8.92 -10.33
C LEU A 191 -5.83 9.13 -10.38
N MET A 192 -6.52 9.21 -9.22
CA MET A 192 -7.95 9.54 -9.16
C MET A 192 -8.23 10.90 -9.80
N GLY A 193 -7.44 11.91 -9.45
CA GLY A 193 -7.55 13.25 -10.05
C GLY A 193 -7.29 13.25 -11.56
N ALA A 194 -6.21 12.60 -12.00
CA ALA A 194 -5.88 12.49 -13.41
C ALA A 194 -6.98 11.81 -14.23
N MET A 195 -7.54 10.70 -13.73
CA MET A 195 -8.65 10.02 -14.41
C MET A 195 -9.96 10.81 -14.37
N ALA A 196 -10.21 11.61 -13.33
CA ALA A 196 -11.36 12.52 -13.28
C ALA A 196 -11.24 13.59 -14.39
N PHE A 197 -10.07 14.23 -14.52
CA PHE A 197 -9.81 15.18 -15.61
C PHE A 197 -9.88 14.51 -17.01
N TRP A 198 -9.38 13.31 -17.14
CA TRP A 198 -9.50 12.56 -18.40
C TRP A 198 -10.96 12.33 -18.80
N ARG A 199 -11.83 12.04 -17.82
CA ARG A 199 -13.28 11.92 -18.02
C ARG A 199 -14.00 13.26 -18.16
N ARG A 200 -13.27 14.39 -18.06
CA ARG A 200 -13.81 15.77 -18.04
C ARG A 200 -14.74 16.06 -16.85
N ASP A 201 -14.59 15.32 -15.76
CA ASP A 201 -15.25 15.64 -14.49
C ASP A 201 -14.39 16.64 -13.70
N TRP A 202 -14.55 17.91 -14.06
CA TRP A 202 -13.77 19.01 -13.48
C TRP A 202 -14.00 19.17 -11.98
N LYS A 203 -15.21 18.87 -11.49
CA LYS A 203 -15.54 18.97 -10.05
C LYS A 203 -14.79 17.91 -9.25
N GLU A 204 -14.84 16.67 -9.71
CA GLU A 204 -14.09 15.57 -9.11
C GLU A 204 -12.58 15.85 -9.19
N GLY A 205 -12.07 16.23 -10.38
CA GLY A 205 -10.66 16.53 -10.57
C GLY A 205 -10.16 17.64 -9.66
N ALA A 206 -10.92 18.73 -9.53
CA ALA A 206 -10.61 19.83 -8.62
C ALA A 206 -10.59 19.39 -7.14
N ALA A 207 -11.51 18.52 -6.72
CA ALA A 207 -11.54 18.00 -5.35
C ALA A 207 -10.31 17.15 -5.02
N TRP A 208 -9.89 16.27 -5.91
CA TRP A 208 -8.65 15.48 -5.73
C TRP A 208 -7.41 16.37 -5.75
N THR A 209 -7.39 17.41 -6.59
CA THR A 209 -6.30 18.40 -6.62
C THR A 209 -6.25 19.20 -5.33
N ALA A 210 -7.39 19.65 -4.81
CA ALA A 210 -7.47 20.36 -3.54
C ALA A 210 -6.95 19.50 -2.38
N LEU A 211 -7.33 18.21 -2.32
CA LEU A 211 -6.79 17.28 -1.34
C LEU A 211 -5.26 17.17 -1.45
N THR A 212 -4.74 17.06 -2.67
CA THR A 212 -3.29 17.01 -2.92
C THR A 212 -2.60 18.27 -2.39
N VAL A 213 -3.12 19.46 -2.71
CA VAL A 213 -2.56 20.76 -2.27
C VAL A 213 -2.56 20.87 -0.74
N VAL A 214 -3.70 20.55 -0.09
CA VAL A 214 -3.81 20.57 1.37
C VAL A 214 -2.81 19.60 2.02
N PHE A 215 -2.71 18.40 1.47
CA PHE A 215 -1.74 17.42 1.99
C PHE A 215 -0.30 17.90 1.82
N LEU A 216 0.08 18.43 0.66
CA LEU A 216 1.45 18.94 0.43
C LEU A 216 1.78 20.10 1.34
N ALA A 217 0.81 20.99 1.63
CA ALA A 217 0.99 22.07 2.60
C ALA A 217 1.21 21.53 4.02
N ALA A 218 0.40 20.54 4.44
CA ALA A 218 0.56 19.89 5.74
C ALA A 218 1.88 19.12 5.84
N LEU A 219 2.28 18.43 4.77
CA LEU A 219 3.58 17.74 4.70
C LEU A 219 4.74 18.74 4.78
N ALA A 220 4.66 19.85 4.05
CA ALA A 220 5.70 20.90 4.10
C ALA A 220 5.84 21.48 5.51
N TRP A 221 4.72 21.69 6.21
CA TRP A 221 4.72 22.12 7.61
C TRP A 221 5.38 21.07 8.53
N HIS A 222 5.02 19.78 8.38
CA HIS A 222 5.64 18.69 9.13
C HIS A 222 7.15 18.66 8.90
N LEU A 223 7.60 18.72 7.65
CA LEU A 223 9.02 18.73 7.31
C LEU A 223 9.74 19.94 7.89
N HIS A 224 9.10 21.11 7.89
CA HIS A 224 9.65 22.34 8.50
C HIS A 224 9.86 22.17 10.01
N VAL A 225 8.86 21.66 10.73
CA VAL A 225 8.97 21.43 12.18
C VAL A 225 10.06 20.42 12.51
N VAL A 226 10.14 19.32 11.77
CA VAL A 226 11.19 18.31 11.95
C VAL A 226 12.58 18.91 11.65
N ALA A 227 12.72 19.69 10.57
CA ALA A 227 13.99 20.30 10.18
C ALA A 227 14.58 21.22 11.26
N GLN A 228 13.74 21.89 12.05
CA GLN A 228 14.19 22.75 13.16
C GLN A 228 14.89 21.97 14.29
N GLN A 229 14.70 20.65 14.37
CA GLN A 229 15.27 19.79 15.41
C GLN A 229 16.45 18.95 14.91
N VAL A 230 16.77 18.99 13.62
CA VAL A 230 17.89 18.24 13.03
C VAL A 230 19.22 18.86 13.47
N LEU A 231 20.13 18.02 13.95
CA LEU A 231 21.47 18.41 14.36
C LEU A 231 22.50 18.02 13.28
N PRO A 232 23.64 18.76 13.17
CA PRO A 232 24.72 18.38 12.24
C PRO A 232 25.31 16.99 12.49
N THR A 233 25.14 16.47 13.71
CA THR A 233 25.62 15.15 14.13
C THR A 233 24.62 14.03 13.85
N ASP A 234 23.40 14.34 13.39
CA ASP A 234 22.39 13.35 13.10
C ASP A 234 22.79 12.48 11.90
N ARG A 235 22.54 11.19 12.02
CA ARG A 235 22.79 10.26 10.92
C ARG A 235 21.88 10.57 9.71
N PRO A 236 22.43 10.78 8.52
CA PRO A 236 21.63 10.94 7.31
C PRO A 236 20.98 9.59 6.94
N SER A 237 19.81 9.65 6.30
CA SER A 237 19.19 8.46 5.72
C SER A 237 19.96 8.02 4.48
N ASP A 238 20.14 6.72 4.34
CA ASP A 238 20.61 6.16 3.07
C ASP A 238 19.61 6.50 1.94
N PRO A 239 20.08 6.61 0.70
CA PRO A 239 19.22 6.95 -0.44
C PRO A 239 18.04 5.98 -0.58
N TRP A 240 16.84 6.51 -0.83
CA TRP A 240 15.66 5.69 -1.15
C TRP A 240 15.51 5.41 -2.66
N LEU A 241 16.17 6.21 -3.52
CA LEU A 241 16.23 5.93 -4.94
C LEU A 241 17.29 4.86 -5.19
N VAL A 242 16.85 3.62 -5.32
CA VAL A 242 17.70 2.44 -5.54
C VAL A 242 17.09 1.61 -6.65
N MET A 243 17.83 1.48 -7.77
CA MET A 243 17.39 0.68 -8.92
C MET A 243 17.42 -0.81 -8.58
N ARG A 244 16.31 -1.32 -8.08
CA ARG A 244 16.13 -2.74 -7.72
C ARG A 244 15.50 -3.55 -8.83
N GLY A 245 14.98 -2.89 -9.86
CA GLY A 245 14.29 -3.54 -10.96
C GLY A 245 13.09 -4.37 -10.50
N ILE A 246 12.77 -5.39 -11.27
CA ILE A 246 11.60 -6.25 -10.98
C ILE A 246 11.71 -6.97 -9.62
N SER A 247 12.91 -7.28 -9.15
CA SER A 247 13.13 -7.85 -7.82
C SER A 247 12.60 -6.94 -6.71
N GLY A 248 12.78 -5.62 -6.83
CA GLY A 248 12.23 -4.64 -5.89
C GLY A 248 10.70 -4.68 -5.85
N TRP A 249 10.06 -4.71 -7.01
CA TRP A 249 8.61 -4.84 -7.10
C TRP A 249 8.10 -6.12 -6.44
N LEU A 250 8.65 -7.28 -6.86
CA LEU A 250 8.24 -8.57 -6.31
C LEU A 250 8.45 -8.65 -4.80
N SER A 251 9.62 -8.20 -4.31
CA SER A 251 9.95 -8.23 -2.88
C SER A 251 8.95 -7.39 -2.06
N ASN A 252 8.65 -6.17 -2.51
CA ASN A 252 7.73 -5.31 -1.79
C ASN A 252 6.33 -5.93 -1.67
N VAL A 253 5.79 -6.52 -2.74
CA VAL A 253 4.46 -7.12 -2.71
C VAL A 253 4.43 -8.46 -1.98
N VAL A 254 5.37 -9.34 -2.27
CA VAL A 254 5.39 -10.69 -1.69
C VAL A 254 5.63 -10.65 -0.19
N LEU A 255 6.66 -9.92 0.26
CA LEU A 255 7.05 -9.92 1.68
C LEU A 255 6.06 -9.18 2.58
N SER A 256 5.30 -8.23 2.02
CA SER A 256 4.28 -7.46 2.75
C SER A 256 2.85 -8.02 2.60
N SER A 257 2.69 -9.21 2.05
CA SER A 257 1.39 -9.84 1.84
C SER A 257 1.41 -11.33 2.16
N ASN A 258 0.25 -11.98 2.06
CA ASN A 258 0.14 -13.42 2.25
C ASN A 258 0.85 -14.25 1.17
N LEU A 259 1.34 -13.64 0.10
CA LEU A 259 2.19 -14.32 -0.89
C LEU A 259 3.51 -14.80 -0.28
N ARG A 260 3.97 -14.24 0.84
CA ARG A 260 5.18 -14.68 1.55
C ARG A 260 5.14 -16.14 2.02
N PHE A 261 3.94 -16.71 2.14
CA PHE A 261 3.75 -18.11 2.50
C PHE A 261 3.81 -19.06 1.30
N LEU A 262 3.86 -18.53 0.07
CA LEU A 262 4.02 -19.31 -1.14
C LEU A 262 5.52 -19.50 -1.49
N PRO A 263 5.87 -20.60 -2.18
CA PRO A 263 7.19 -20.72 -2.79
C PRO A 263 7.43 -19.56 -3.77
N HIS A 264 8.67 -19.07 -3.87
CA HIS A 264 9.02 -17.91 -4.69
C HIS A 264 8.63 -18.08 -6.17
N TRP A 265 8.71 -19.29 -6.71
CA TRP A 265 8.34 -19.61 -8.08
C TRP A 265 6.82 -19.50 -8.35
N LEU A 266 5.98 -19.46 -7.33
CA LEU A 266 4.55 -19.13 -7.41
C LEU A 266 4.27 -17.68 -7.03
N ALA A 267 4.93 -17.16 -5.99
CA ALA A 267 4.68 -15.84 -5.46
C ALA A 267 4.99 -14.73 -6.47
N GLY A 268 6.14 -14.80 -7.13
CA GLY A 268 6.53 -13.82 -8.13
C GLY A 268 5.55 -13.76 -9.32
N PRO A 269 5.27 -14.88 -10.01
CA PRO A 269 4.24 -14.91 -11.07
C PRO A 269 2.87 -14.45 -10.61
N ALA A 270 2.45 -14.74 -9.36
CA ALA A 270 1.17 -14.28 -8.81
C ALA A 270 1.11 -12.74 -8.74
N VAL A 271 2.20 -12.05 -8.38
CA VAL A 271 2.26 -10.58 -8.39
C VAL A 271 1.96 -10.04 -9.78
N ILE A 272 2.60 -10.59 -10.81
CA ILE A 272 2.39 -10.15 -12.19
C ILE A 272 0.96 -10.45 -12.65
N LEU A 273 0.46 -11.65 -12.36
CA LEU A 273 -0.92 -12.04 -12.72
C LEU A 273 -1.96 -11.19 -12.00
N MET A 274 -1.74 -10.80 -10.72
CA MET A 274 -2.63 -9.87 -10.02
C MET A 274 -2.77 -8.55 -10.77
N VAL A 275 -1.66 -7.95 -11.18
CA VAL A 275 -1.69 -6.64 -11.86
C VAL A 275 -2.38 -6.74 -13.21
N PHE A 276 -1.93 -7.65 -14.06
CA PHE A 276 -2.53 -7.80 -15.39
C PHE A 276 -3.95 -8.36 -15.36
N GLY A 277 -4.29 -9.13 -14.33
CA GLY A 277 -5.65 -9.59 -14.12
C GLY A 277 -6.66 -8.44 -14.03
N TRP A 278 -6.31 -7.31 -13.43
CA TRP A 278 -7.17 -6.12 -13.35
C TRP A 278 -7.64 -5.64 -14.73
N SER A 279 -6.82 -5.76 -15.79
CA SER A 279 -7.21 -5.42 -17.16
C SER A 279 -8.28 -6.36 -17.74
N GLY A 280 -8.46 -7.53 -17.14
CA GLY A 280 -9.56 -8.44 -17.46
C GLY A 280 -10.94 -7.97 -16.97
N TRP A 281 -11.00 -6.96 -16.10
CA TRP A 281 -12.24 -6.30 -15.70
C TRP A 281 -12.45 -5.05 -16.56
N ARG A 282 -13.15 -5.19 -17.68
CA ARG A 282 -13.35 -4.17 -18.72
C ARG A 282 -14.29 -3.05 -18.24
N THR A 283 -13.88 -2.27 -17.25
CA THR A 283 -14.61 -1.16 -16.66
C THR A 283 -13.61 -0.06 -16.27
N PRO A 284 -14.07 1.19 -16.03
CA PRO A 284 -13.20 2.25 -15.52
C PRO A 284 -12.47 1.87 -14.22
N ALA A 285 -13.06 0.98 -13.41
CA ALA A 285 -12.42 0.45 -12.22
C ALA A 285 -11.27 -0.52 -12.54
N GLY A 286 -11.44 -1.37 -13.55
CA GLY A 286 -10.38 -2.26 -14.00
C GLY A 286 -9.20 -1.50 -14.60
N GLU A 287 -9.48 -0.47 -15.40
CA GLU A 287 -8.45 0.44 -15.92
C GLU A 287 -7.69 1.15 -14.79
N PHE A 288 -8.42 1.74 -13.85
CA PHE A 288 -7.82 2.38 -12.68
C PHE A 288 -6.94 1.41 -11.89
N GLY A 289 -7.44 0.20 -11.57
CA GLY A 289 -6.68 -0.81 -10.85
C GLY A 289 -5.41 -1.22 -11.59
N THR A 290 -5.50 -1.43 -12.91
CA THR A 290 -4.35 -1.77 -13.75
C THR A 290 -3.28 -0.67 -13.70
N LEU A 291 -3.67 0.59 -13.90
CA LEU A 291 -2.76 1.73 -13.88
C LEU A 291 -2.16 1.94 -12.49
N LEU A 292 -2.97 1.82 -11.44
CA LEU A 292 -2.54 1.96 -10.05
C LEU A 292 -1.43 0.96 -9.71
N TYR A 293 -1.68 -0.33 -9.94
CA TYR A 293 -0.73 -1.37 -9.54
C TYR A 293 0.49 -1.45 -10.44
N LEU A 294 0.38 -1.09 -11.72
CA LEU A 294 1.53 -0.88 -12.59
C LEU A 294 2.37 0.32 -12.12
N GLY A 295 1.73 1.44 -11.78
CA GLY A 295 2.41 2.64 -11.28
C GLY A 295 3.19 2.37 -10.00
N TYR A 296 2.59 1.70 -9.01
CA TYR A 296 3.32 1.30 -7.81
C TYR A 296 4.41 0.27 -8.12
N GLY A 297 4.15 -0.68 -9.02
CA GLY A 297 5.16 -1.64 -9.46
C GLY A 297 6.40 -0.95 -10.01
N LEU A 298 6.22 0.02 -10.92
CA LEU A 298 7.31 0.83 -11.46
C LEU A 298 8.01 1.65 -10.37
N ALA A 299 7.25 2.26 -9.45
CA ALA A 299 7.82 2.99 -8.33
C ALA A 299 8.70 2.08 -7.44
N PHE A 300 8.27 0.86 -7.14
CA PHE A 300 9.05 -0.10 -6.35
C PHE A 300 10.27 -0.67 -7.10
N MET A 301 10.32 -0.56 -8.42
CA MET A 301 11.52 -0.92 -9.19
C MET A 301 12.65 0.11 -9.03
N ILE A 302 12.31 1.36 -8.74
CA ILE A 302 13.25 2.48 -8.67
C ILE A 302 13.34 3.14 -7.29
N GLY A 303 12.42 2.81 -6.39
CA GLY A 303 12.33 3.38 -5.05
C GLY A 303 12.22 2.33 -3.96
N GLY A 304 12.80 2.66 -2.81
CA GLY A 304 12.83 1.80 -1.64
C GLY A 304 14.04 0.88 -1.59
N ARG A 305 14.64 0.83 -0.42
CA ARG A 305 15.72 -0.11 -0.11
C ARG A 305 15.16 -1.53 0.14
N PRO A 306 16.00 -2.57 0.19
CA PRO A 306 15.55 -3.94 0.50
C PRO A 306 14.82 -4.07 1.85
N ASP A 307 15.16 -3.23 2.84
CA ASP A 307 14.52 -3.16 4.16
C ASP A 307 13.15 -2.44 4.14
N ASN A 308 12.83 -1.70 3.07
CA ASN A 308 11.54 -1.02 2.92
C ASN A 308 10.46 -1.88 2.24
N PHE A 309 10.59 -3.20 2.25
CA PHE A 309 9.63 -4.11 1.60
C PHE A 309 8.19 -3.90 2.10
N TYR A 310 7.98 -3.46 3.34
CA TYR A 310 6.67 -3.20 3.93
C TYR A 310 5.86 -2.10 3.22
N TRP A 311 6.48 -1.28 2.35
CA TRP A 311 5.76 -0.32 1.51
C TRP A 311 4.72 -0.99 0.61
N GLY A 312 4.91 -2.25 0.25
CA GLY A 312 3.94 -3.01 -0.52
C GLY A 312 2.60 -3.22 0.18
N ALA A 313 2.54 -3.10 1.53
CA ALA A 313 1.30 -3.23 2.29
C ALA A 313 0.27 -2.14 1.93
N VAL A 314 0.72 -0.99 1.40
CA VAL A 314 -0.17 0.09 0.94
C VAL A 314 -1.09 -0.33 -0.21
N ILE A 315 -0.64 -1.27 -1.04
CA ILE A 315 -1.40 -1.69 -2.23
C ILE A 315 -1.92 -3.13 -2.14
N ALA A 316 -1.32 -3.95 -1.29
CA ALA A 316 -1.62 -5.38 -1.23
C ALA A 316 -3.12 -5.70 -1.07
N PRO A 317 -3.92 -5.04 -0.19
CA PRO A 317 -5.28 -5.48 0.09
C PRO A 317 -6.14 -5.65 -1.16
N ALA A 318 -6.31 -4.62 -1.97
CA ALA A 318 -7.18 -4.70 -3.14
C ALA A 318 -6.48 -5.27 -4.39
N MET A 319 -5.15 -5.31 -4.44
CA MET A 319 -4.39 -5.86 -5.56
C MET A 319 -4.77 -7.33 -5.83
N PHE A 320 -5.04 -8.11 -4.79
CA PHE A 320 -5.41 -9.53 -4.88
C PHE A 320 -6.71 -9.79 -5.68
N ILE A 321 -7.60 -8.80 -5.77
CA ILE A 321 -8.82 -8.88 -6.59
C ILE A 321 -8.49 -9.24 -8.05
N GLY A 322 -7.34 -8.77 -8.56
CA GLY A 322 -6.90 -9.05 -9.92
C GLY A 322 -6.81 -10.53 -10.25
N LEU A 323 -6.52 -11.40 -9.27
CA LEU A 323 -6.50 -12.85 -9.49
C LEU A 323 -7.84 -13.41 -9.99
N ALA A 324 -8.97 -12.81 -9.58
CA ALA A 324 -10.28 -13.23 -10.04
C ALA A 324 -10.50 -13.00 -11.55
N PHE A 325 -9.77 -12.08 -12.15
CA PHE A 325 -9.92 -11.71 -13.56
C PHE A 325 -8.87 -12.33 -14.47
N VAL A 326 -7.88 -13.05 -13.92
CA VAL A 326 -6.83 -13.71 -14.71
C VAL A 326 -7.40 -14.58 -15.85
N PRO A 327 -8.46 -15.38 -15.64
CA PRO A 327 -9.02 -16.17 -16.75
C PRO A 327 -9.53 -15.31 -17.92
N ARG A 328 -10.14 -14.15 -17.62
CA ARG A 328 -10.62 -13.21 -18.65
C ARG A 328 -9.45 -12.53 -19.37
N PHE A 329 -8.45 -12.10 -18.61
CA PHE A 329 -7.23 -11.52 -19.16
C PHE A 329 -6.55 -12.49 -20.14
N LEU A 330 -6.31 -13.73 -19.71
CA LEU A 330 -5.68 -14.76 -20.53
C LEU A 330 -6.53 -15.10 -21.76
N GLY A 331 -7.85 -15.22 -21.61
CA GLY A 331 -8.76 -15.44 -22.75
C GLY A 331 -8.70 -14.31 -23.78
N SER A 332 -8.56 -13.05 -23.32
CA SER A 332 -8.40 -11.91 -24.23
C SER A 332 -7.07 -11.94 -24.99
N LEU A 333 -5.99 -12.35 -24.31
CA LEU A 333 -4.68 -12.52 -24.98
C LEU A 333 -4.71 -13.63 -26.03
N LEU A 334 -5.28 -14.78 -25.70
CA LEU A 334 -5.40 -15.89 -26.61
C LEU A 334 -6.23 -15.51 -27.86
N ALA A 335 -7.36 -14.84 -27.64
CA ALA A 335 -8.19 -14.34 -28.74
C ALA A 335 -7.43 -13.37 -29.67
N ALA A 336 -6.60 -12.48 -29.08
CA ALA A 336 -5.77 -11.57 -29.85
C ALA A 336 -4.70 -12.29 -30.69
N CYS A 337 -4.21 -13.45 -30.25
CA CYS A 337 -3.28 -14.28 -31.02
C CYS A 337 -3.95 -15.02 -32.17
N ASP A 338 -5.25 -15.36 -32.07
CA ASP A 338 -5.99 -16.05 -33.12
C ASP A 338 -6.34 -15.14 -34.31
N PHE A 339 -6.39 -13.83 -34.15
CA PHE A 339 -6.55 -12.87 -35.26
C PHE A 339 -5.35 -12.83 -36.22
N ALA A 340 -4.23 -13.47 -35.88
CA ALA A 340 -3.07 -13.60 -36.78
C ALA A 340 -3.19 -14.74 -37.79
N LYS A 341 -4.31 -15.48 -37.85
CA LYS A 341 -4.53 -16.46 -38.89
C LYS A 341 -4.89 -15.74 -40.20
N PRO A 342 -4.15 -15.96 -41.30
CA PRO A 342 -4.47 -15.35 -42.59
C PRO A 342 -5.87 -15.75 -43.01
N GLU A 343 -6.65 -14.76 -43.45
CA GLU A 343 -7.94 -14.96 -44.09
C GLU A 343 -7.78 -15.98 -45.21
N LYS A 344 -8.47 -17.10 -45.08
CA LYS A 344 -8.47 -18.09 -46.18
C LYS A 344 -9.07 -17.40 -47.40
N THR A 345 -8.23 -17.00 -48.33
CA THR A 345 -8.67 -16.52 -49.66
C THR A 345 -9.65 -17.52 -50.21
N ALA A 346 -10.89 -17.09 -50.41
CA ALA A 346 -11.91 -17.90 -51.08
C ALA A 346 -11.38 -18.33 -52.46
N PRO A 347 -11.56 -19.57 -52.86
CA PRO A 347 -11.12 -20.00 -54.19
C PRO A 347 -11.84 -19.15 -55.25
N ALA A 348 -11.07 -18.54 -56.14
CA ALA A 348 -11.57 -17.80 -57.27
C ALA A 348 -12.47 -18.77 -58.09
N THR A 349 -13.77 -18.48 -58.12
CA THR A 349 -14.71 -19.17 -59.01
C THR A 349 -14.30 -18.85 -60.45
N ALA A 350 -13.64 -19.79 -61.11
CA ALA A 350 -13.40 -19.76 -62.57
C ALA A 350 -14.76 -19.78 -63.26
N LYS A 351 -15.01 -18.76 -64.13
CA LYS A 351 -16.03 -18.77 -65.12
C LYS A 351 -15.48 -19.38 -66.44
#